data_5f61ade8b09eba428dcd2f38652aabe0
#
_entry.id   5f61ade8b09eba428dcd2f38652aabe0
#
_cell.length_a   1.000
_cell.length_b   1.000
_cell.length_c   1.000
_cell.angle_alpha   90.00
_cell.angle_beta   90.00
_cell.angle_gamma   90.00
#
_symmetry.space_group_name_H-M   'P 1'
#
loop_
_entity.id
_entity.type
_entity.pdbx_description
1 polymer ?
#
loop_
_entity_poly.entity_id
_entity_poly.type
_entity_poly.pdbx_seq_one_letter_code
_entity_poly.pdbx_strand_id
1 'polypeptide(L)'
;MDKLITFSVPCYNSAAYMEHCVDTLLQGGSDIEIILVDDGSTKDDTPAICDRYQEQYPDIVRAIHQPNGGHGEGVNQGIRNARGIYYKVVDSDDWVDVPALHKALDKLRQFVRDNKLVDMMVCNYVYEHVESESERVMHYRNVFPRNKVFGWEQIGRFRPSQYLLMHSVIYRTQLLRDCGLELPKHTFYVDNIFVYQPLPSVKNIYYLDVDLYRYFIGRSDQSVNEKVMVTRVDQQLRVTYQMIDSHDLRTVGADHKKLARYMFNYLAMMMAISSIFLVIDGRPEALGKKTQLWEYLRTVDSGLYHKMKYRAVSAFTNFPGYQGRKLSVQLYRLARKIYKFN
;
A
#
# COMPACT_ATOMS: atom_id res chain seq x y z
N MET A 1 4.36 -26.59 12.82
CA MET A 1 5.48 -25.64 12.71
C MET A 1 4.90 -24.30 12.27
N ASP A 2 5.35 -23.22 12.87
CA ASP A 2 4.93 -21.90 12.41
C ASP A 2 5.47 -21.68 11.00
N LYS A 3 4.65 -21.14 10.11
CA LYS A 3 5.06 -20.80 8.75
C LYS A 3 6.01 -19.61 8.78
N LEU A 4 6.96 -19.56 7.86
CA LEU A 4 7.91 -18.44 7.75
C LEU A 4 7.20 -17.15 7.38
N ILE A 5 6.36 -17.22 6.35
CA ILE A 5 5.62 -16.08 5.82
C ILE A 5 4.24 -16.53 5.35
N THR A 6 3.25 -15.66 5.56
CA THR A 6 1.93 -15.75 4.93
C THR A 6 1.85 -14.75 3.80
N PHE A 7 1.60 -15.23 2.58
CA PHE A 7 1.13 -14.43 1.45
C PHE A 7 -0.39 -14.41 1.47
N SER A 8 -0.99 -13.25 1.57
CA SER A 8 -2.44 -13.07 1.48
C SER A 8 -2.80 -12.52 0.11
N VAL A 9 -3.68 -13.21 -0.58
CA VAL A 9 -4.13 -12.88 -1.93
C VAL A 9 -5.63 -12.59 -1.88
N PRO A 10 -6.05 -11.30 -1.78
CA PRO A 10 -7.44 -10.92 -1.92
C PRO A 10 -7.91 -11.16 -3.34
N CYS A 11 -9.00 -11.92 -3.51
CA CYS A 11 -9.55 -12.32 -4.80
C CYS A 11 -11.00 -11.85 -4.92
N TYR A 12 -11.34 -11.19 -6.02
CA TYR A 12 -12.72 -10.85 -6.35
C TYR A 12 -12.93 -10.83 -7.85
N ASN A 13 -13.63 -11.83 -8.37
CA ASN A 13 -13.79 -12.06 -9.81
C ASN A 13 -12.44 -12.03 -10.53
N SER A 14 -11.49 -12.84 -10.07
CA SER A 14 -10.08 -12.83 -10.45
C SER A 14 -9.65 -14.04 -11.25
N ALA A 15 -10.57 -14.91 -11.67
CA ALA A 15 -10.27 -16.18 -12.33
C ALA A 15 -9.29 -16.04 -13.51
N ALA A 16 -9.35 -14.92 -14.23
CA ALA A 16 -8.48 -14.68 -15.39
C ALA A 16 -7.00 -14.43 -15.05
N TYR A 17 -6.66 -14.15 -13.78
CA TYR A 17 -5.32 -13.68 -13.41
C TYR A 17 -4.70 -14.47 -12.25
N MET A 18 -5.50 -14.90 -11.28
CA MET A 18 -5.03 -15.37 -9.99
C MET A 18 -4.15 -16.61 -10.06
N GLU A 19 -4.28 -17.46 -11.07
CA GLU A 19 -3.47 -18.67 -11.20
C GLU A 19 -1.99 -18.31 -11.34
N HIS A 20 -1.65 -17.32 -12.21
CA HIS A 20 -0.27 -16.87 -12.36
C HIS A 20 0.31 -16.31 -11.05
N CYS A 21 -0.47 -15.54 -10.31
CA CYS A 21 -0.10 -15.05 -8.99
C CYS A 21 0.27 -16.22 -8.05
N VAL A 22 -0.66 -17.16 -7.89
CA VAL A 22 -0.49 -18.30 -6.96
C VAL A 22 0.67 -19.20 -7.36
N ASP A 23 0.83 -19.49 -8.66
CA ASP A 23 1.90 -20.36 -9.17
C ASP A 23 3.30 -19.80 -8.89
N THR A 24 3.48 -18.47 -8.98
CA THR A 24 4.76 -17.85 -8.61
C THR A 24 5.01 -17.92 -7.10
N LEU A 25 3.99 -17.78 -6.27
CA LEU A 25 4.10 -17.87 -4.82
C LEU A 25 4.42 -19.30 -4.36
N LEU A 26 3.83 -20.32 -4.99
CA LEU A 26 4.07 -21.73 -4.69
C LEU A 26 5.56 -22.14 -4.85
N GLN A 27 6.34 -21.39 -5.66
CA GLN A 27 7.79 -21.62 -5.76
C GLN A 27 8.55 -21.32 -4.45
N GLY A 28 7.89 -20.73 -3.44
CA GLY A 28 8.49 -20.46 -2.12
C GLY A 28 8.75 -21.69 -1.26
N GLY A 29 8.14 -22.84 -1.58
CA GLY A 29 8.37 -24.10 -0.87
C GLY A 29 7.37 -24.36 0.26
N SER A 30 7.70 -25.29 1.16
CA SER A 30 6.75 -25.81 2.15
C SER A 30 6.60 -24.98 3.43
N ASP A 31 7.53 -24.10 3.71
CA ASP A 31 7.51 -23.25 4.92
C ASP A 31 6.73 -21.93 4.74
N ILE A 32 6.20 -21.68 3.55
CA ILE A 32 5.27 -20.57 3.32
C ILE A 32 3.81 -21.00 3.54
N GLU A 33 2.95 -19.99 3.73
CA GLU A 33 1.49 -20.11 3.68
C GLU A 33 0.95 -19.14 2.61
N ILE A 34 -0.05 -19.58 1.85
CA ILE A 34 -0.80 -18.73 0.92
C ILE A 34 -2.25 -18.75 1.37
N ILE A 35 -2.82 -17.60 1.68
CA ILE A 35 -4.24 -17.45 2.00
C ILE A 35 -4.92 -16.79 0.81
N LEU A 36 -5.76 -17.54 0.12
CA LEU A 36 -6.63 -17.06 -0.94
C LEU A 36 -7.94 -16.60 -0.30
N VAL A 37 -8.21 -15.29 -0.31
CA VAL A 37 -9.41 -14.73 0.27
C VAL A 37 -10.38 -14.38 -0.85
N ASP A 38 -11.34 -15.25 -1.13
CA ASP A 38 -12.43 -14.97 -2.05
C ASP A 38 -13.45 -14.05 -1.39
N ASP A 39 -13.50 -12.81 -1.86
CA ASP A 39 -14.36 -11.75 -1.35
C ASP A 39 -15.77 -11.78 -1.99
N GLY A 40 -16.37 -12.96 -2.05
CA GLY A 40 -17.73 -13.16 -2.53
C GLY A 40 -17.83 -13.01 -4.06
N SER A 41 -16.95 -13.67 -4.79
CA SER A 41 -16.98 -13.70 -6.26
C SER A 41 -18.23 -14.44 -6.75
N THR A 42 -18.91 -13.86 -7.73
CA THR A 42 -20.17 -14.41 -8.28
C THR A 42 -20.22 -14.37 -9.81
N LYS A 43 -19.18 -13.86 -10.47
CA LYS A 43 -19.19 -13.63 -11.93
C LYS A 43 -18.26 -14.57 -12.69
N ASP A 44 -17.42 -15.32 -11.99
CA ASP A 44 -16.43 -16.21 -12.58
C ASP A 44 -16.09 -17.36 -11.61
N ASP A 45 -15.16 -18.23 -12.00
CA ASP A 45 -14.78 -19.43 -11.28
C ASP A 45 -13.76 -19.17 -10.14
N THR A 46 -13.57 -17.93 -9.68
CA THR A 46 -12.63 -17.61 -8.61
C THR A 46 -12.79 -18.52 -7.37
N PRO A 47 -14.02 -18.76 -6.83
CA PRO A 47 -14.19 -19.64 -5.66
C PRO A 47 -13.70 -21.06 -5.93
N ALA A 48 -14.07 -21.64 -7.07
CA ALA A 48 -13.65 -22.99 -7.46
C ALA A 48 -12.14 -23.11 -7.66
N ILE A 49 -11.48 -22.05 -8.16
CA ILE A 49 -10.02 -21.99 -8.28
C ILE A 49 -9.37 -21.97 -6.90
N CYS A 50 -9.89 -21.19 -5.96
CA CYS A 50 -9.39 -21.16 -4.57
C CYS A 50 -9.47 -22.57 -3.94
N ASP A 51 -10.59 -23.24 -4.06
CA ASP A 51 -10.78 -24.61 -3.52
C ASP A 51 -9.83 -25.61 -4.17
N ARG A 52 -9.70 -25.56 -5.49
CA ARG A 52 -8.76 -26.43 -6.22
C ARG A 52 -7.31 -26.27 -5.74
N TYR A 53 -6.83 -25.05 -5.53
CA TYR A 53 -5.47 -24.83 -5.01
C TYR A 53 -5.35 -25.34 -3.58
N GLN A 54 -6.33 -25.16 -2.74
CA GLN A 54 -6.32 -25.72 -1.37
C GLN A 54 -6.30 -27.25 -1.39
N GLU A 55 -7.06 -27.91 -2.26
CA GLU A 55 -7.06 -29.38 -2.41
C GLU A 55 -5.71 -29.90 -2.92
N GLN A 56 -5.11 -29.19 -3.90
CA GLN A 56 -3.81 -29.60 -4.45
C GLN A 56 -2.63 -29.34 -3.53
N TYR A 57 -2.69 -28.30 -2.69
CA TYR A 57 -1.61 -27.87 -1.80
C TYR A 57 -2.09 -27.63 -0.37
N PRO A 58 -2.68 -28.65 0.33
CA PRO A 58 -3.38 -28.45 1.61
C PRO A 58 -2.46 -27.97 2.75
N ASP A 59 -1.15 -28.24 2.65
CA ASP A 59 -0.17 -27.79 3.64
C ASP A 59 0.32 -26.34 3.40
N ILE A 60 0.06 -25.78 2.23
CA ILE A 60 0.56 -24.46 1.83
C ILE A 60 -0.57 -23.47 1.61
N VAL A 61 -1.64 -23.88 0.92
CA VAL A 61 -2.75 -23.01 0.50
C VAL A 61 -3.96 -23.21 1.40
N ARG A 62 -4.58 -22.08 1.77
CA ARG A 62 -5.87 -22.06 2.46
C ARG A 62 -6.81 -21.11 1.75
N ALA A 63 -8.00 -21.59 1.42
CA ALA A 63 -9.08 -20.77 0.89
C ALA A 63 -9.97 -20.23 2.03
N ILE A 64 -10.35 -18.98 1.93
CA ILE A 64 -11.33 -18.33 2.82
C ILE A 64 -12.36 -17.66 1.94
N HIS A 65 -13.61 -18.10 2.06
CA HIS A 65 -14.76 -17.49 1.36
C HIS A 65 -15.51 -16.59 2.33
N GLN A 66 -15.80 -15.35 1.90
CA GLN A 66 -16.55 -14.40 2.70
C GLN A 66 -17.57 -13.63 1.86
N PRO A 67 -18.64 -13.09 2.46
CA PRO A 67 -19.45 -12.08 1.80
C PRO A 67 -18.59 -10.89 1.41
N ASN A 68 -18.87 -10.28 0.24
CA ASN A 68 -18.07 -9.16 -0.25
C ASN A 68 -17.92 -8.05 0.80
N GLY A 69 -16.71 -7.77 1.19
CA GLY A 69 -16.30 -6.70 2.11
C GLY A 69 -15.36 -5.68 1.47
N GLY A 70 -14.94 -5.95 0.22
CA GLY A 70 -13.93 -5.17 -0.52
C GLY A 70 -12.51 -5.57 -0.17
N HIS A 71 -11.56 -5.09 -0.97
CA HIS A 71 -10.14 -5.44 -0.89
C HIS A 71 -9.56 -5.33 0.55
N GLY A 72 -9.90 -4.25 1.28
CA GLY A 72 -9.43 -4.06 2.66
C GLY A 72 -9.86 -5.18 3.60
N GLU A 73 -11.10 -5.66 3.50
CA GLU A 73 -11.56 -6.78 4.32
C GLU A 73 -10.87 -8.09 3.93
N GLY A 74 -10.58 -8.30 2.65
CA GLY A 74 -9.75 -9.43 2.21
C GLY A 74 -8.36 -9.41 2.88
N VAL A 75 -7.71 -8.25 2.95
CA VAL A 75 -6.43 -8.08 3.65
C VAL A 75 -6.58 -8.32 5.16
N ASN A 76 -7.64 -7.77 5.80
CA ASN A 76 -7.91 -7.98 7.22
C ASN A 76 -8.08 -9.46 7.56
N GLN A 77 -8.81 -10.21 6.72
CA GLN A 77 -8.97 -11.66 6.89
C GLN A 77 -7.61 -12.37 6.77
N GLY A 78 -6.79 -11.96 5.83
CA GLY A 78 -5.43 -12.48 5.71
C GLY A 78 -4.63 -12.28 7.00
N ILE A 79 -4.61 -11.06 7.57
CA ILE A 79 -3.87 -10.75 8.81
C ILE A 79 -4.41 -11.57 10.01
N ARG A 80 -5.73 -11.66 10.15
CA ARG A 80 -6.37 -12.41 11.27
C ARG A 80 -6.01 -13.89 11.22
N ASN A 81 -5.96 -14.48 10.00
CA ASN A 81 -5.77 -15.90 9.79
C ASN A 81 -4.31 -16.32 9.53
N ALA A 82 -3.38 -15.37 9.35
CA ALA A 82 -1.98 -15.65 9.06
C ALA A 82 -1.30 -16.51 10.15
N ARG A 83 -0.58 -17.54 9.74
CA ARG A 83 0.26 -18.41 10.57
C ARG A 83 1.75 -18.13 10.41
N GLY A 84 2.11 -17.33 9.39
CA GLY A 84 3.48 -16.94 9.12
C GLY A 84 4.01 -15.92 10.13
N ILE A 85 5.29 -16.06 10.48
CA ILE A 85 6.02 -15.05 11.28
C ILE A 85 5.98 -13.70 10.57
N TYR A 86 6.05 -13.72 9.25
CA TYR A 86 5.96 -12.55 8.38
C TYR A 86 4.68 -12.57 7.54
N TYR A 87 4.29 -11.42 7.05
CA TYR A 87 3.07 -11.22 6.27
C TYR A 87 3.32 -10.31 5.07
N LYS A 88 2.78 -10.70 3.91
CA LYS A 88 2.78 -9.90 2.70
C LYS A 88 1.45 -10.04 1.97
N VAL A 89 0.92 -8.92 1.50
CA VAL A 89 -0.20 -8.90 0.55
C VAL A 89 0.36 -9.00 -0.87
N VAL A 90 -0.29 -9.82 -1.70
CA VAL A 90 -0.08 -9.86 -3.14
C VAL A 90 -1.44 -9.78 -3.81
N ASP A 91 -1.66 -8.77 -4.65
CA ASP A 91 -2.92 -8.62 -5.37
C ASP A 91 -3.06 -9.74 -6.40
N SER A 92 -4.29 -10.21 -6.62
CA SER A 92 -4.55 -11.41 -7.44
C SER A 92 -4.21 -11.26 -8.91
N ASP A 93 -4.04 -10.03 -9.39
CA ASP A 93 -3.62 -9.70 -10.75
C ASP A 93 -2.11 -9.40 -10.88
N ASP A 94 -1.38 -9.48 -9.78
CA ASP A 94 0.07 -9.27 -9.69
C ASP A 94 0.80 -10.60 -9.43
N TRP A 95 2.15 -10.58 -9.45
CA TRP A 95 2.95 -11.77 -9.16
C TRP A 95 4.30 -11.42 -8.52
N VAL A 96 5.10 -12.42 -8.22
CA VAL A 96 6.44 -12.24 -7.68
C VAL A 96 7.50 -12.81 -8.62
N ASP A 97 8.66 -12.16 -8.69
CA ASP A 97 9.84 -12.70 -9.34
C ASP A 97 10.41 -13.86 -8.51
N VAL A 98 10.45 -15.06 -9.07
CA VAL A 98 10.81 -16.28 -8.33
C VAL A 98 12.25 -16.25 -7.79
N PRO A 99 13.27 -15.85 -8.55
CA PRO A 99 14.63 -15.68 -8.02
C PRO A 99 14.71 -14.66 -6.87
N ALA A 100 13.96 -13.55 -6.95
CA ALA A 100 13.90 -12.56 -5.88
C ALA A 100 13.12 -13.09 -4.64
N LEU A 101 12.06 -13.88 -4.87
CA LEU A 101 11.32 -14.56 -3.80
C LEU A 101 12.25 -15.47 -2.98
N HIS A 102 13.03 -16.31 -3.64
CA HIS A 102 13.98 -17.21 -2.94
C HIS A 102 14.99 -16.42 -2.10
N LYS A 103 15.56 -15.32 -2.64
CA LYS A 103 16.47 -14.45 -1.87
C LYS A 103 15.79 -13.81 -0.65
N ALA A 104 14.54 -13.40 -0.79
CA ALA A 104 13.76 -12.83 0.31
C ALA A 104 13.49 -13.89 1.39
N LEU A 105 13.05 -15.06 1.00
CA LEU A 105 12.79 -16.17 1.93
C LEU A 105 14.06 -16.61 2.67
N ASP A 106 15.18 -16.74 1.96
CA ASP A 106 16.47 -17.11 2.59
C ASP A 106 16.90 -16.08 3.63
N LYS A 107 16.68 -14.79 3.36
CA LYS A 107 16.97 -13.73 4.33
C LYS A 107 16.03 -13.78 5.53
N LEU A 108 14.74 -14.03 5.33
CA LEU A 108 13.78 -14.21 6.44
C LEU A 108 14.10 -15.44 7.26
N ARG A 109 14.45 -16.59 6.64
CA ARG A 109 14.92 -17.81 7.33
C ARG A 109 16.17 -17.51 8.17
N GLN A 110 17.10 -16.72 7.64
CA GLN A 110 18.27 -16.30 8.40
C GLN A 110 17.89 -15.53 9.67
N PHE A 111 16.97 -14.52 9.57
CA PHE A 111 16.53 -13.76 10.74
C PHE A 111 15.86 -14.64 11.80
N VAL A 112 15.05 -15.61 11.38
CA VAL A 112 14.39 -16.55 12.30
C VAL A 112 15.44 -17.45 12.99
N ARG A 113 16.35 -18.03 12.22
CA ARG A 113 17.42 -18.90 12.76
C ARG A 113 18.34 -18.16 13.73
N ASP A 114 18.68 -16.90 13.42
CA ASP A 114 19.57 -16.08 14.23
C ASP A 114 18.83 -15.43 15.42
N ASN A 115 17.52 -15.67 15.58
CA ASN A 115 16.62 -15.04 16.56
C ASN A 115 16.71 -13.49 16.55
N LYS A 116 16.82 -12.91 15.35
CA LYS A 116 16.95 -11.46 15.12
C LYS A 116 15.88 -10.98 14.15
N LEU A 117 14.61 -11.17 14.52
CA LEU A 117 13.48 -10.79 13.68
C LEU A 117 13.50 -9.30 13.36
N VAL A 118 13.21 -8.94 12.11
CA VAL A 118 12.96 -7.57 11.70
C VAL A 118 11.46 -7.29 11.73
N ASP A 119 11.09 -6.06 12.00
CA ASP A 119 9.68 -5.64 12.00
C ASP A 119 9.15 -5.42 10.58
N MET A 120 10.03 -4.95 9.70
CA MET A 120 9.70 -4.69 8.30
C MET A 120 10.88 -5.01 7.39
N MET A 121 10.66 -5.83 6.37
CA MET A 121 11.57 -5.95 5.23
C MET A 121 10.99 -5.15 4.07
N VAL A 122 11.84 -4.36 3.40
CA VAL A 122 11.48 -3.63 2.17
C VAL A 122 12.21 -4.26 1.00
N CYS A 123 11.47 -4.53 -0.08
CA CYS A 123 12.00 -4.95 -1.38
C CYS A 123 11.58 -3.93 -2.46
N ASN A 124 12.22 -3.98 -3.62
CA ASN A 124 11.79 -3.22 -4.78
C ASN A 124 10.51 -3.81 -5.37
N TYR A 125 9.81 -3.02 -6.17
CA TYR A 125 8.75 -3.49 -7.04
C TYR A 125 8.92 -2.92 -8.44
N VAL A 126 8.34 -3.58 -9.41
CA VAL A 126 8.46 -3.27 -10.83
C VAL A 126 7.08 -2.99 -11.39
N TYR A 127 6.91 -1.88 -12.06
CA TYR A 127 5.74 -1.62 -12.89
C TYR A 127 5.87 -2.39 -14.20
N GLU A 128 4.98 -3.35 -14.44
CA GLU A 128 4.90 -4.14 -15.66
C GLU A 128 3.85 -3.54 -16.61
N HIS A 129 4.30 -2.85 -17.64
CA HIS A 129 3.43 -2.28 -18.65
C HIS A 129 3.30 -3.24 -19.83
N VAL A 130 2.20 -3.99 -19.89
CA VAL A 130 1.97 -5.01 -20.92
C VAL A 130 1.91 -4.44 -22.33
N GLU A 131 1.35 -3.23 -22.52
CA GLU A 131 1.20 -2.62 -23.84
C GLU A 131 2.52 -2.06 -24.41
N SER A 132 3.50 -1.74 -23.60
CA SER A 132 4.74 -1.05 -24.04
C SER A 132 6.01 -1.86 -23.83
N GLU A 133 5.91 -3.10 -23.31
CA GLU A 133 7.05 -3.95 -22.93
C GLU A 133 8.12 -3.19 -22.09
N SER A 134 7.69 -2.16 -21.36
CA SER A 134 8.59 -1.31 -20.58
C SER A 134 8.44 -1.61 -19.09
N GLU A 135 9.57 -1.89 -18.46
CA GLU A 135 9.64 -2.06 -17.01
C GLU A 135 10.14 -0.79 -16.33
N ARG A 136 9.54 -0.44 -15.21
CA ARG A 136 10.04 0.62 -14.36
C ARG A 136 10.23 0.11 -12.93
N VAL A 137 11.48 -0.01 -12.52
CA VAL A 137 11.83 -0.44 -11.17
C VAL A 137 11.73 0.72 -10.17
N MET A 138 11.01 0.50 -9.09
CA MET A 138 10.97 1.38 -7.94
C MET A 138 11.87 0.82 -6.83
N HIS A 139 13.08 1.37 -6.74
CA HIS A 139 14.10 0.97 -5.76
C HIS A 139 14.28 2.03 -4.67
N TYR A 140 14.84 1.62 -3.52
CA TYR A 140 15.02 2.48 -2.34
C TYR A 140 16.50 2.69 -1.96
N ARG A 141 17.43 2.46 -2.90
CA ARG A 141 18.89 2.56 -2.70
C ARG A 141 19.36 3.91 -2.16
N ASN A 142 18.63 4.99 -2.49
CA ASN A 142 18.92 6.35 -2.01
C ASN A 142 18.33 6.64 -0.62
N VAL A 143 17.45 5.76 -0.12
CA VAL A 143 16.73 5.92 1.14
C VAL A 143 17.26 5.01 2.22
N PHE A 144 17.43 3.72 1.90
CA PHE A 144 17.70 2.70 2.88
C PHE A 144 19.13 2.16 2.81
N PRO A 145 19.79 2.01 3.96
CA PRO A 145 21.03 1.26 4.05
C PRO A 145 20.85 -0.18 3.55
N ARG A 146 21.83 -0.69 2.78
CA ARG A 146 21.81 -2.06 2.27
C ARG A 146 22.57 -3.02 3.20
N ASN A 147 22.17 -4.29 3.19
CA ASN A 147 22.88 -5.41 3.83
C ASN A 147 23.06 -5.28 5.35
N LYS A 148 22.22 -4.50 6.02
CA LYS A 148 22.20 -4.38 7.49
C LYS A 148 20.79 -4.07 7.99
N VAL A 149 20.53 -4.39 9.24
CA VAL A 149 19.34 -3.94 9.97
C VAL A 149 19.57 -2.49 10.41
N PHE A 150 18.55 -1.66 10.31
CA PHE A 150 18.59 -0.23 10.65
C PHE A 150 17.24 0.23 11.22
N GLY A 151 17.26 1.39 11.85
CA GLY A 151 16.07 2.10 12.33
C GLY A 151 15.81 3.38 11.53
N TRP A 152 14.72 4.06 11.85
CA TRP A 152 14.28 5.28 11.14
C TRP A 152 15.31 6.40 11.11
N GLU A 153 16.18 6.51 12.12
CA GLU A 153 17.22 7.56 12.18
C GLU A 153 18.33 7.38 11.13
N GLN A 154 18.41 6.19 10.53
CA GLN A 154 19.45 5.87 9.55
C GLN A 154 18.97 6.00 8.09
N ILE A 155 17.68 6.34 7.86
CA ILE A 155 17.16 6.50 6.51
C ILE A 155 17.66 7.78 5.83
N GLY A 156 17.76 7.73 4.50
CA GLY A 156 18.00 8.88 3.63
C GLY A 156 16.72 9.67 3.36
N ARG A 157 16.73 10.40 2.25
CA ARG A 157 15.58 11.21 1.82
C ARG A 157 14.82 10.54 0.69
N PHE A 158 13.52 10.36 0.87
CA PHE A 158 12.62 9.96 -0.21
C PHE A 158 12.50 11.08 -1.26
N ARG A 159 12.48 10.70 -2.54
CA ARG A 159 12.18 11.63 -3.63
C ARG A 159 10.67 11.93 -3.65
N PRO A 160 10.22 13.05 -4.26
CA PRO A 160 8.79 13.42 -4.28
C PRO A 160 7.84 12.35 -4.83
N SER A 161 8.30 11.51 -5.75
CA SER A 161 7.52 10.40 -6.35
C SER A 161 7.82 9.03 -5.75
N GLN A 162 8.53 8.97 -4.64
CA GLN A 162 8.99 7.72 -4.04
C GLN A 162 8.32 7.53 -2.69
N TYR A 163 7.46 6.52 -2.62
CA TYR A 163 6.74 6.14 -1.41
C TYR A 163 6.89 4.65 -1.18
N LEU A 164 6.75 4.21 0.08
CA LEU A 164 6.52 2.82 0.38
C LEU A 164 5.08 2.49 -0.03
N LEU A 165 4.91 1.47 -0.84
CA LEU A 165 3.62 0.91 -1.19
C LEU A 165 3.48 -0.49 -0.57
N MET A 166 2.27 -1.01 -0.49
CA MET A 166 1.97 -2.37 -0.05
C MET A 166 2.82 -3.41 -0.80
N HIS A 167 3.09 -3.16 -2.07
CA HIS A 167 3.92 -4.00 -2.93
C HIS A 167 5.36 -4.14 -2.43
N SER A 168 5.91 -3.12 -1.77
CA SER A 168 7.32 -3.07 -1.34
C SER A 168 7.58 -3.64 0.06
N VAL A 169 6.56 -3.83 0.89
CA VAL A 169 6.75 -4.17 2.31
C VAL A 169 6.38 -5.61 2.63
N ILE A 170 7.14 -6.20 3.54
CA ILE A 170 6.86 -7.45 4.25
C ILE A 170 6.94 -7.10 5.73
N TYR A 171 5.84 -7.27 6.46
CA TYR A 171 5.80 -6.96 7.89
C TYR A 171 5.92 -8.21 8.74
N ARG A 172 6.38 -8.08 9.97
CA ARG A 172 6.19 -9.09 11.00
C ARG A 172 4.70 -9.16 11.34
N THR A 173 4.09 -10.34 11.21
CA THR A 173 2.64 -10.54 11.38
C THR A 173 2.12 -9.99 12.70
N GLN A 174 2.83 -10.27 13.79
CA GLN A 174 2.42 -9.82 15.12
C GLN A 174 2.42 -8.30 15.24
N LEU A 175 3.34 -7.59 14.55
CA LEU A 175 3.35 -6.12 14.55
C LEU A 175 2.06 -5.54 13.96
N LEU A 176 1.55 -6.13 12.87
CA LEU A 176 0.29 -5.67 12.25
C LEU A 176 -0.91 -5.87 13.20
N ARG A 177 -0.90 -6.94 13.99
CA ARG A 177 -1.93 -7.21 15.00
C ARG A 177 -1.80 -6.26 16.20
N ASP A 178 -0.58 -6.07 16.70
CA ASP A 178 -0.30 -5.24 17.88
C ASP A 178 -0.59 -3.75 17.64
N CYS A 179 -0.38 -3.25 16.41
CA CYS A 179 -0.70 -1.86 16.06
C CYS A 179 -2.19 -1.65 15.74
N GLY A 180 -3.02 -2.69 15.84
CA GLY A 180 -4.46 -2.61 15.62
C GLY A 180 -4.83 -2.21 14.19
N LEU A 181 -4.05 -2.67 13.18
CA LEU A 181 -4.35 -2.36 11.80
C LEU A 181 -5.69 -2.97 11.37
N GLU A 182 -6.63 -2.10 10.99
CA GLU A 182 -7.93 -2.48 10.47
C GLU A 182 -8.24 -1.61 9.24
N LEU A 183 -8.39 -2.24 8.09
CA LEU A 183 -8.69 -1.55 6.85
C LEU A 183 -10.21 -1.42 6.65
N PRO A 184 -10.73 -0.27 6.20
CA PRO A 184 -12.15 -0.06 6.05
C PRO A 184 -12.73 -0.91 4.91
N LYS A 185 -13.92 -1.47 5.16
CA LYS A 185 -14.67 -2.25 4.16
C LYS A 185 -15.12 -1.38 2.97
N HIS A 186 -15.30 -2.01 1.81
CA HIS A 186 -15.80 -1.37 0.58
C HIS A 186 -15.08 -0.05 0.26
N THR A 187 -13.77 -0.03 0.45
CA THR A 187 -12.95 1.16 0.27
C THR A 187 -11.72 0.82 -0.58
N PHE A 188 -11.51 1.56 -1.67
CA PHE A 188 -10.27 1.52 -2.44
C PHE A 188 -9.18 2.37 -1.78
N TYR A 189 -7.94 2.22 -2.23
CA TYR A 189 -6.78 3.00 -1.75
C TYR A 189 -6.37 2.70 -0.30
N VAL A 190 -6.87 1.61 0.28
CA VAL A 190 -6.56 1.16 1.65
C VAL A 190 -5.11 0.69 1.82
N ASP A 191 -4.42 0.39 0.73
CA ASP A 191 -2.99 0.14 0.64
C ASP A 191 -2.15 1.25 1.31
N ASN A 192 -2.63 2.50 1.24
CA ASN A 192 -2.02 3.64 1.92
C ASN A 192 -2.11 3.52 3.45
N ILE A 193 -3.25 3.06 3.98
CA ILE A 193 -3.42 2.81 5.42
C ILE A 193 -2.54 1.62 5.85
N PHE A 194 -2.55 0.54 5.05
CA PHE A 194 -1.75 -0.66 5.30
C PHE A 194 -0.26 -0.36 5.49
N VAL A 195 0.25 0.60 4.72
CA VAL A 195 1.64 1.05 4.85
C VAL A 195 1.80 2.06 5.99
N TYR A 196 0.95 3.08 6.04
CA TYR A 196 1.14 4.27 6.89
C TYR A 196 0.95 3.98 8.38
N GLN A 197 -0.12 3.26 8.73
CA GLN A 197 -0.51 3.06 10.13
C GLN A 197 0.53 2.26 10.94
N PRO A 198 1.19 1.19 10.42
CA PRO A 198 2.16 0.43 11.20
C PRO A 198 3.51 1.12 11.41
N LEU A 199 3.87 2.16 10.61
CA LEU A 199 5.21 2.72 10.57
C LEU A 199 5.79 3.14 11.94
N PRO A 200 5.06 3.79 12.86
CA PRO A 200 5.61 4.15 14.17
C PRO A 200 5.92 2.94 15.07
N SER A 201 5.28 1.79 14.83
CA SER A 201 5.56 0.55 15.54
C SER A 201 6.79 -0.20 15.02
N VAL A 202 7.29 0.17 13.85
CA VAL A 202 8.47 -0.46 13.21
C VAL A 202 9.74 0.10 13.82
N LYS A 203 10.54 -0.76 14.44
CA LYS A 203 11.85 -0.41 15.04
C LYS A 203 13.03 -0.91 14.20
N ASN A 204 12.91 -2.14 13.68
CA ASN A 204 13.96 -2.83 12.94
C ASN A 204 13.55 -3.04 11.49
N ILE A 205 14.30 -2.42 10.57
CA ILE A 205 14.04 -2.46 9.13
C ILE A 205 15.21 -3.15 8.45
N TYR A 206 14.91 -3.94 7.41
CA TYR A 206 15.91 -4.45 6.50
C TYR A 206 15.52 -4.14 5.06
N TYR A 207 16.44 -3.57 4.30
CA TYR A 207 16.24 -3.37 2.86
C TYR A 207 16.97 -4.43 2.08
N LEU A 208 16.22 -5.28 1.40
CA LEU A 208 16.73 -6.25 0.44
C LEU A 208 16.56 -5.68 -0.98
N ASP A 209 17.68 -5.37 -1.62
CA ASP A 209 17.70 -4.73 -2.94
C ASP A 209 17.46 -5.77 -4.05
N VAL A 210 16.24 -6.29 -4.12
CA VAL A 210 15.76 -7.23 -5.14
C VAL A 210 14.38 -6.79 -5.65
N ASP A 211 14.11 -7.04 -6.92
CA ASP A 211 12.90 -6.64 -7.64
C ASP A 211 11.82 -7.71 -7.45
N LEU A 212 11.27 -7.78 -6.22
CA LEU A 212 10.44 -8.90 -5.78
C LEU A 212 9.03 -8.88 -6.38
N TYR A 213 8.36 -7.74 -6.33
CA TYR A 213 6.96 -7.63 -6.67
C TYR A 213 6.79 -7.12 -8.10
N ARG A 214 5.96 -7.78 -8.90
CA ARG A 214 5.62 -7.44 -10.27
C ARG A 214 4.21 -6.88 -10.31
N TYR A 215 4.10 -5.56 -10.46
CA TYR A 215 2.85 -4.83 -10.46
C TYR A 215 2.34 -4.64 -11.89
N PHE A 216 1.27 -5.35 -12.21
CA PHE A 216 0.66 -5.33 -13.53
C PHE A 216 -0.12 -4.04 -13.80
N ILE A 217 0.28 -3.29 -14.82
CA ILE A 217 -0.39 -2.05 -15.22
C ILE A 217 -0.77 -2.10 -16.70
N GLY A 218 -1.96 -1.55 -17.02
CA GLY A 218 -2.40 -1.40 -18.41
C GLY A 218 -3.87 -1.75 -18.65
N ARG A 219 -4.59 -2.25 -17.63
CA ARG A 219 -6.03 -2.50 -17.79
C ARG A 219 -6.82 -1.20 -17.63
N SER A 220 -7.82 -1.03 -18.48
CA SER A 220 -8.70 0.17 -18.49
C SER A 220 -9.58 0.30 -17.24
N ASP A 221 -9.80 -0.77 -16.49
CA ASP A 221 -10.64 -0.86 -15.30
C ASP A 221 -9.89 -0.65 -13.98
N GLN A 222 -8.55 -0.44 -14.04
CA GLN A 222 -7.74 -0.23 -12.84
C GLN A 222 -8.16 1.00 -12.04
N SER A 223 -8.06 0.88 -10.72
CA SER A 223 -8.50 1.89 -9.75
C SER A 223 -7.76 3.22 -9.83
N VAL A 224 -6.57 3.24 -10.43
CA VAL A 224 -5.70 4.44 -10.60
C VAL A 224 -6.07 5.33 -11.78
N ASN A 225 -7.09 4.99 -12.59
CA ASN A 225 -7.54 5.84 -13.67
C ASN A 225 -8.22 7.13 -13.12
N GLU A 226 -7.81 8.32 -13.60
CA GLU A 226 -8.31 9.63 -13.13
C GLU A 226 -9.84 9.73 -13.12
N LYS A 227 -10.53 9.24 -14.17
CA LYS A 227 -11.99 9.24 -14.22
C LYS A 227 -12.59 8.37 -13.11
N VAL A 228 -11.99 7.20 -12.86
CA VAL A 228 -12.41 6.28 -11.81
C VAL A 228 -12.17 6.92 -10.43
N MET A 229 -11.01 7.55 -10.22
CA MET A 229 -10.66 8.19 -8.96
C MET A 229 -11.61 9.35 -8.60
N VAL A 230 -12.04 10.15 -9.58
CA VAL A 230 -13.03 11.21 -9.35
C VAL A 230 -14.37 10.62 -8.88
N THR A 231 -14.84 9.52 -9.47
CA THR A 231 -16.09 8.86 -9.05
C THR A 231 -15.99 8.21 -7.67
N ARG A 232 -14.78 7.85 -7.24
CA ARG A 232 -14.50 7.19 -5.95
C ARG A 232 -13.88 8.13 -4.91
N VAL A 233 -13.99 9.44 -5.10
CA VAL A 233 -13.34 10.43 -4.23
C VAL A 233 -13.76 10.33 -2.76
N ASP A 234 -14.99 9.89 -2.46
CA ASP A 234 -15.45 9.68 -1.10
C ASP A 234 -14.68 8.54 -0.39
N GLN A 235 -14.24 7.53 -1.12
CA GLN A 235 -13.40 6.47 -0.56
C GLN A 235 -11.96 6.97 -0.31
N GLN A 236 -11.43 7.78 -1.24
CA GLN A 236 -10.16 8.47 -1.05
C GLN A 236 -10.18 9.39 0.18
N LEU A 237 -11.29 10.11 0.40
CA LEU A 237 -11.50 10.95 1.60
C LEU A 237 -11.50 10.09 2.87
N ARG A 238 -12.22 8.95 2.87
CA ARG A 238 -12.25 8.03 4.02
C ARG A 238 -10.85 7.59 4.42
N VAL A 239 -10.03 7.18 3.44
CA VAL A 239 -8.64 6.81 3.68
C VAL A 239 -7.84 7.97 4.24
N THR A 240 -8.00 9.18 3.68
CA THR A 240 -7.28 10.37 4.13
C THR A 240 -7.66 10.78 5.55
N TYR A 241 -8.94 10.72 5.93
CA TYR A 241 -9.40 10.95 7.31
C TYR A 241 -8.76 9.93 8.27
N GLN A 242 -8.81 8.64 7.94
CA GLN A 242 -8.18 7.61 8.79
C GLN A 242 -6.68 7.83 8.96
N MET A 243 -5.98 8.27 7.91
CA MET A 243 -4.54 8.60 8.01
C MET A 243 -4.30 9.83 8.89
N ILE A 244 -5.18 10.85 8.87
CA ILE A 244 -5.09 12.01 9.76
C ILE A 244 -5.22 11.56 11.22
N ASP A 245 -6.16 10.65 11.51
CA ASP A 245 -6.49 10.21 12.86
C ASP A 245 -5.50 9.18 13.43
N SER A 246 -4.77 8.49 12.56
CA SER A 246 -3.94 7.35 12.97
C SER A 246 -2.80 7.72 13.91
N HIS A 247 -2.21 8.93 13.75
CA HIS A 247 -1.03 9.33 14.54
C HIS A 247 -0.89 10.83 14.74
N ASP A 248 -0.54 11.26 15.97
CA ASP A 248 0.02 12.59 16.21
C ASP A 248 1.48 12.64 15.73
N LEU A 249 1.72 13.33 14.61
CA LEU A 249 3.06 13.45 14.03
C LEU A 249 4.06 14.20 14.90
N ARG A 250 3.63 14.96 15.92
CA ARG A 250 4.51 15.60 16.90
C ARG A 250 5.09 14.55 17.84
N THR A 251 4.24 13.63 18.31
CA THR A 251 4.66 12.51 19.15
C THR A 251 5.63 11.60 18.38
N VAL A 252 5.27 11.20 17.14
CA VAL A 252 6.19 10.45 16.28
C VAL A 252 7.50 11.18 16.05
N GLY A 253 7.46 12.52 15.92
CA GLY A 253 8.64 13.34 15.71
C GLY A 253 9.54 13.52 16.92
N ALA A 254 9.00 13.36 18.12
CA ALA A 254 9.80 13.34 19.35
C ALA A 254 10.74 12.14 19.39
N ASP A 255 10.25 10.98 18.95
CA ASP A 255 11.01 9.73 18.95
C ASP A 255 11.82 9.56 17.65
N HIS A 256 11.21 9.88 16.48
CA HIS A 256 11.75 9.58 15.15
C HIS A 256 11.54 10.74 14.15
N LYS A 257 12.41 11.75 14.18
CA LYS A 257 12.29 12.96 13.32
C LYS A 257 12.22 12.65 11.81
N LYS A 258 12.99 11.67 11.33
CA LYS A 258 13.01 11.32 9.91
C LYS A 258 11.74 10.57 9.49
N LEU A 259 11.23 9.71 10.35
CA LEU A 259 9.93 9.05 10.14
C LEU A 259 8.80 10.08 10.09
N ALA A 260 8.72 10.97 11.09
CA ALA A 260 7.68 12.00 11.12
C ALA A 260 7.70 12.88 9.86
N ARG A 261 8.90 13.22 9.36
CA ARG A 261 9.03 13.93 8.07
C ARG A 261 8.51 13.12 6.88
N TYR A 262 8.80 11.82 6.85
CA TYR A 262 8.29 10.93 5.80
C TYR A 262 6.76 10.84 5.87
N MET A 263 6.21 10.59 7.04
CA MET A 263 4.77 10.50 7.27
C MET A 263 4.05 11.83 6.96
N PHE A 264 4.66 12.97 7.32
CA PHE A 264 4.17 14.29 6.93
C PHE A 264 4.05 14.45 5.41
N ASN A 265 5.09 14.06 4.67
CA ASN A 265 5.09 14.17 3.20
C ASN A 265 4.07 13.21 2.57
N TYR A 266 3.91 12.03 3.13
CA TYR A 266 2.92 11.05 2.68
C TYR A 266 1.49 11.58 2.89
N LEU A 267 1.18 12.06 4.08
CA LEU A 267 -0.11 12.65 4.37
C LEU A 267 -0.39 13.90 3.52
N ALA A 268 0.62 14.76 3.31
CA ALA A 268 0.51 15.92 2.43
C ALA A 268 0.19 15.53 0.97
N MET A 269 0.74 14.41 0.48
CA MET A 269 0.39 13.83 -0.81
C MET A 269 -1.08 13.38 -0.83
N MET A 270 -1.54 12.66 0.20
CA MET A 270 -2.94 12.20 0.29
C MET A 270 -3.92 13.38 0.35
N MET A 271 -3.59 14.43 1.09
CA MET A 271 -4.34 15.70 1.12
C MET A 271 -4.37 16.37 -0.26
N ALA A 272 -3.25 16.33 -1.00
CA ALA A 272 -3.17 16.88 -2.36
C ALA A 272 -4.04 16.09 -3.34
N ILE A 273 -3.96 14.75 -3.32
CA ILE A 273 -4.75 13.86 -4.19
C ILE A 273 -6.25 14.05 -3.91
N SER A 274 -6.67 13.99 -2.65
CA SER A 274 -8.06 14.19 -2.25
C SER A 274 -8.57 15.57 -2.69
N SER A 275 -7.78 16.63 -2.46
CA SER A 275 -8.16 17.98 -2.82
C SER A 275 -8.24 18.19 -4.33
N ILE A 276 -7.30 17.65 -5.10
CA ILE A 276 -7.27 17.89 -6.55
C ILE A 276 -8.42 17.17 -7.27
N PHE A 277 -8.81 15.97 -6.86
CA PHE A 277 -9.96 15.28 -7.45
C PHE A 277 -11.29 15.99 -7.13
N LEU A 278 -11.44 16.55 -5.93
CA LEU A 278 -12.59 17.40 -5.60
C LEU A 278 -12.62 18.70 -6.42
N VAL A 279 -11.45 19.26 -6.74
CA VAL A 279 -11.34 20.44 -7.63
C VAL A 279 -11.63 20.07 -9.08
N ILE A 280 -11.23 18.90 -9.56
CA ILE A 280 -11.53 18.39 -10.92
C ILE A 280 -13.03 18.13 -11.07
N ASP A 281 -13.67 17.51 -10.06
CA ASP A 281 -15.13 17.35 -10.02
C ASP A 281 -15.83 18.72 -10.13
N GLY A 282 -15.39 19.70 -9.35
CA GLY A 282 -15.79 21.11 -9.45
C GLY A 282 -17.23 21.43 -9.04
N ARG A 283 -18.07 20.44 -8.74
CA ARG A 283 -19.44 20.66 -8.25
C ARG A 283 -19.41 21.33 -6.86
N PRO A 284 -20.42 22.14 -6.51
CA PRO A 284 -20.46 22.82 -5.20
C PRO A 284 -20.30 21.85 -4.02
N GLU A 285 -20.92 20.67 -4.10
CA GLU A 285 -20.81 19.63 -3.08
C GLU A 285 -19.36 19.12 -2.93
N ALA A 286 -18.67 18.84 -4.03
CA ALA A 286 -17.27 18.39 -4.02
C ALA A 286 -16.35 19.47 -3.41
N LEU A 287 -16.56 20.74 -3.78
CA LEU A 287 -15.80 21.85 -3.21
C LEU A 287 -16.09 22.02 -1.70
N GLY A 288 -17.34 21.76 -1.29
CA GLY A 288 -17.73 21.70 0.13
C GLY A 288 -16.99 20.61 0.90
N LYS A 289 -16.91 19.38 0.34
CA LYS A 289 -16.13 18.27 0.92
C LYS A 289 -14.65 18.63 1.04
N LYS A 290 -14.07 19.34 0.05
CA LYS A 290 -12.68 19.83 0.17
C LYS A 290 -12.52 20.76 1.35
N THR A 291 -13.43 21.72 1.53
CA THR A 291 -13.39 22.65 2.69
C THR A 291 -13.48 21.87 4.00
N GLN A 292 -14.41 20.91 4.11
CA GLN A 292 -14.57 20.07 5.28
C GLN A 292 -13.30 19.28 5.61
N LEU A 293 -12.63 18.67 4.63
CA LEU A 293 -11.38 17.94 4.83
C LEU A 293 -10.29 18.84 5.44
N TRP A 294 -10.12 20.06 4.91
CA TRP A 294 -9.12 20.98 5.44
C TRP A 294 -9.47 21.54 6.82
N GLU A 295 -10.75 21.82 7.08
CA GLU A 295 -11.20 22.23 8.41
C GLU A 295 -11.03 21.07 9.43
N TYR A 296 -11.32 19.85 9.04
CA TYR A 296 -11.06 18.68 9.88
C TYR A 296 -9.58 18.60 10.29
N LEU A 297 -8.66 18.67 9.33
CA LEU A 297 -7.22 18.70 9.64
C LEU A 297 -6.87 19.85 10.60
N ARG A 298 -7.51 21.02 10.45
CA ARG A 298 -7.30 22.18 11.33
C ARG A 298 -7.76 21.90 12.76
N THR A 299 -8.87 21.19 12.94
CA THR A 299 -9.36 20.83 14.27
C THR A 299 -8.49 19.79 14.95
N VAL A 300 -7.95 18.82 14.18
CA VAL A 300 -7.05 17.77 14.71
C VAL A 300 -5.66 18.34 15.03
N ASP A 301 -5.05 19.07 14.10
CA ASP A 301 -3.74 19.72 14.30
C ASP A 301 -3.61 21.01 13.48
N SER A 302 -3.78 22.14 14.14
CA SER A 302 -3.67 23.48 13.54
C SER A 302 -2.28 23.75 12.97
N GLY A 303 -1.21 23.28 13.62
CA GLY A 303 0.17 23.45 13.13
C GLY A 303 0.43 22.65 11.86
N LEU A 304 -0.06 21.42 11.81
CA LEU A 304 0.00 20.54 10.65
C LEU A 304 -0.78 21.14 9.48
N TYR A 305 -2.01 21.62 9.75
CA TYR A 305 -2.85 22.32 8.76
C TYR A 305 -2.08 23.48 8.10
N HIS A 306 -1.47 24.40 8.88
CA HIS A 306 -0.75 25.54 8.32
C HIS A 306 0.45 25.10 7.45
N LYS A 307 1.22 24.12 7.91
CA LYS A 307 2.34 23.59 7.14
C LYS A 307 1.88 22.97 5.81
N MET A 308 0.82 22.15 5.84
CA MET A 308 0.32 21.49 4.63
C MET A 308 -0.37 22.44 3.68
N LYS A 309 -1.15 23.41 4.20
CA LYS A 309 -1.91 24.35 3.38
C LYS A 309 -1.03 25.33 2.63
N TYR A 310 0.12 25.73 3.20
CA TYR A 310 0.93 26.82 2.65
C TYR A 310 2.35 26.44 2.26
N ARG A 311 2.90 25.29 2.70
CA ARG A 311 4.32 24.96 2.54
C ARG A 311 4.61 23.56 1.99
N ALA A 312 3.64 22.67 1.94
CA ALA A 312 3.81 21.30 1.45
C ALA A 312 3.34 21.15 -0.01
N VAL A 313 3.49 19.96 -0.56
CA VAL A 313 3.01 19.63 -1.91
C VAL A 313 1.50 19.89 -2.07
N SER A 314 0.73 19.77 -1.00
CA SER A 314 -0.72 20.03 -1.01
C SER A 314 -1.09 21.53 -1.15
N ALA A 315 -0.13 22.45 -0.98
CA ALA A 315 -0.39 23.89 -1.04
C ALA A 315 -0.97 24.35 -2.40
N PHE A 316 -0.49 23.78 -3.51
CA PHE A 316 -0.97 24.16 -4.84
C PHE A 316 -2.47 23.86 -5.06
N THR A 317 -3.08 22.99 -4.28
CA THR A 317 -4.51 22.68 -4.38
C THR A 317 -5.40 23.73 -3.69
N ASN A 318 -4.81 24.72 -3.00
CA ASN A 318 -5.51 25.71 -2.17
C ASN A 318 -5.51 27.12 -2.76
N PHE A 319 -5.15 27.28 -4.03
CA PHE A 319 -5.28 28.57 -4.70
C PHE A 319 -6.73 29.05 -4.71
N PRO A 320 -6.98 30.35 -4.39
CA PRO A 320 -8.34 30.87 -4.21
C PRO A 320 -9.07 31.10 -5.55
N GLY A 321 -10.38 31.06 -5.48
CA GLY A 321 -11.26 31.43 -6.59
C GLY A 321 -11.23 30.45 -7.77
N TYR A 322 -11.98 30.78 -8.82
CA TYR A 322 -12.10 29.93 -10.01
C TYR A 322 -10.77 29.80 -10.78
N GLN A 323 -10.05 30.91 -10.94
CA GLN A 323 -8.78 30.93 -11.66
C GLN A 323 -7.69 30.13 -10.89
N GLY A 324 -7.68 30.25 -9.56
CA GLY A 324 -6.77 29.46 -8.73
C GLY A 324 -7.03 27.96 -8.87
N ARG A 325 -8.28 27.53 -8.92
CA ARG A 325 -8.63 26.12 -9.16
C ARG A 325 -8.19 25.64 -10.55
N LYS A 326 -8.37 26.45 -11.59
CA LYS A 326 -7.84 26.12 -12.93
C LYS A 326 -6.32 25.94 -12.93
N LEU A 327 -5.59 26.81 -12.28
CA LEU A 327 -4.14 26.72 -12.14
C LEU A 327 -3.74 25.44 -11.38
N SER A 328 -4.45 25.09 -10.30
CA SER A 328 -4.22 23.83 -9.56
C SER A 328 -4.34 22.62 -10.47
N VAL A 329 -5.38 22.54 -11.31
CA VAL A 329 -5.57 21.42 -12.25
C VAL A 329 -4.47 21.38 -13.32
N GLN A 330 -4.04 22.54 -13.83
CA GLN A 330 -2.95 22.61 -14.81
C GLN A 330 -1.63 22.13 -14.21
N LEU A 331 -1.29 22.55 -12.99
CA LEU A 331 -0.09 22.10 -12.27
C LEU A 331 -0.13 20.60 -11.99
N TYR A 332 -1.27 20.08 -11.59
CA TYR A 332 -1.46 18.63 -11.41
C TYR A 332 -1.21 17.87 -12.73
N ARG A 333 -1.82 18.31 -13.84
CA ARG A 333 -1.62 17.68 -15.15
C ARG A 333 -0.16 17.74 -15.63
N LEU A 334 0.53 18.84 -15.34
CA LEU A 334 1.96 18.98 -15.63
C LEU A 334 2.79 18.01 -14.77
N ALA A 335 2.54 17.97 -13.46
CA ALA A 335 3.21 17.05 -12.55
C ALA A 335 2.99 15.59 -12.97
N ARG A 336 1.77 15.20 -13.37
CA ARG A 336 1.46 13.85 -13.87
C ARG A 336 2.31 13.47 -15.10
N LYS A 337 2.51 14.42 -16.05
CA LYS A 337 3.37 14.20 -17.21
C LYS A 337 4.85 14.02 -16.84
N ILE A 338 5.35 14.82 -15.89
CA ILE A 338 6.77 14.80 -15.47
C ILE A 338 7.08 13.55 -14.66
N TYR A 339 6.25 13.21 -13.68
CA TYR A 339 6.48 12.11 -12.77
C TYR A 339 5.88 10.78 -13.23
N LYS A 340 5.14 10.81 -14.36
CA LYS A 340 4.46 9.63 -14.91
C LYS A 340 3.65 8.89 -13.83
N PHE A 341 2.86 9.63 -13.04
CA PHE A 341 1.84 9.03 -12.22
C PHE A 341 0.75 8.46 -13.12
N ASN A 342 0.32 7.25 -12.86
CA ASN A 342 -0.79 6.66 -13.60
C ASN A 342 -2.11 7.33 -13.26
#